data_28d08644d88c9f915e51674eb729abd7
#
_entry.id   28d08644d88c9f915e51674eb729abd7
#
_cell.length_a   1.000
_cell.length_b   1.000
_cell.length_c   1.000
_cell.angle_alpha   90.00
_cell.angle_beta   90.00
_cell.angle_gamma   90.00
#
_symmetry.space_group_name_H-M   'P 1'
#
loop_
_entity.id
_entity.type
_entity.pdbx_description
1 polymer ?
#
loop_
_entity_poly.entity_id
_entity_poly.type
_entity_poly.pdbx_seq_one_letter_code
_entity_poly.pdbx_strand_id
1 'polypeptide(L)'
;MKATDLRILFMGTPEFAVASLDALVKAGCNIVGVVTAPDKPAGRGMKLNESAVKKYAVEHGLYVLQPEKLKNPAFIDELKALKADLQIVVAFRMLPEVVWNMPPMGTINVHGSLLPQYRGAAPINWAVINGEKETGVTTFKLKHEIDTGDILLQQAFPIGEDETAGEVHDKMKEIGAQLLVKTVEGIAEGTLEERPQTTERSPQSTDDSPRLNTGALLSTVDRGPSTLLKHAPKIFTETCKIDFSKTVEEVHHLIRGLSPFPGAFTELNGKMLKIYRSKKEVVDASHSGQTMLGHGPTGTVHTDGKSFLKFSCSNGYVHVLELQLEGKKRMNVEEFLRGWRG
;
A
#
# COMPACT_ATOMS: atom_id res chain seq x y z
N MET A 1 -31.92 -1.77 6.21
CA MET A 1 -31.24 -2.77 7.05
C MET A 1 -30.11 -2.07 7.76
N LYS A 2 -29.77 -2.40 8.99
CA LYS A 2 -28.61 -1.79 9.68
C LYS A 2 -27.34 -2.59 9.35
N ALA A 3 -26.17 -1.95 9.39
CA ALA A 3 -24.89 -2.64 9.21
C ALA A 3 -24.68 -3.78 10.21
N THR A 4 -25.25 -3.66 11.43
CA THR A 4 -25.24 -4.69 12.48
C THR A 4 -26.05 -5.94 12.14
N ASP A 5 -26.99 -5.85 11.20
CA ASP A 5 -27.83 -6.97 10.78
C ASP A 5 -27.18 -7.83 9.69
N LEU A 6 -26.20 -7.25 8.97
CA LEU A 6 -25.47 -7.94 7.92
C LEU A 6 -24.53 -9.01 8.48
N ARG A 7 -24.65 -10.23 7.96
CA ARG A 7 -23.72 -11.32 8.27
C ARG A 7 -22.46 -11.16 7.41
N ILE A 8 -21.37 -10.73 8.04
CA ILE A 8 -20.12 -10.38 7.34
C ILE A 8 -19.08 -11.47 7.52
N LEU A 9 -18.53 -11.97 6.41
CA LEU A 9 -17.34 -12.80 6.41
C LEU A 9 -16.13 -11.92 6.07
N PHE A 10 -15.13 -11.89 6.95
CA PHE A 10 -13.90 -11.12 6.77
C PHE A 10 -12.75 -12.00 6.31
N MET A 11 -11.95 -11.56 5.33
CA MET A 11 -10.77 -12.25 4.82
C MET A 11 -9.56 -11.32 4.84
N GLY A 12 -8.52 -11.68 5.59
CA GLY A 12 -7.29 -10.87 5.68
C GLY A 12 -6.14 -11.64 6.33
N THR A 13 -4.92 -11.12 6.21
CA THR A 13 -3.74 -11.79 6.77
C THR A 13 -2.81 -10.85 7.54
N PRO A 14 -2.29 -9.72 6.98
CA PRO A 14 -1.30 -8.88 7.63
C PRO A 14 -1.93 -7.89 8.62
N GLU A 15 -1.07 -7.17 9.31
CA GLU A 15 -1.42 -6.08 10.24
C GLU A 15 -2.35 -5.03 9.60
N PHE A 16 -2.17 -4.73 8.32
CA PHE A 16 -3.06 -3.81 7.58
C PHE A 16 -4.53 -4.23 7.64
N ALA A 17 -4.80 -5.53 7.55
CA ALA A 17 -6.16 -6.06 7.60
C ALA A 17 -6.74 -6.04 9.03
N VAL A 18 -5.90 -6.05 10.07
CA VAL A 18 -6.36 -5.99 11.46
C VAL A 18 -7.08 -4.69 11.75
N ALA A 19 -6.58 -3.54 11.30
CA ALA A 19 -7.24 -2.25 11.51
C ALA A 19 -8.65 -2.21 10.91
N SER A 20 -8.82 -2.81 9.73
CA SER A 20 -10.13 -2.93 9.07
C SER A 20 -11.08 -3.84 9.86
N LEU A 21 -10.60 -4.98 10.34
CA LEU A 21 -11.41 -5.90 11.15
C LEU A 21 -11.78 -5.27 12.48
N ASP A 22 -10.83 -4.62 13.17
CA ASP A 22 -11.04 -3.91 14.42
C ASP A 22 -12.10 -2.80 14.30
N ALA A 23 -12.04 -2.00 13.22
CA ALA A 23 -13.03 -0.96 12.97
C ALA A 23 -14.45 -1.53 12.80
N LEU A 24 -14.59 -2.64 12.06
CA LEU A 24 -15.88 -3.32 11.89
C LEU A 24 -16.40 -3.88 13.21
N VAL A 25 -15.55 -4.51 14.03
CA VAL A 25 -15.93 -5.04 15.34
C VAL A 25 -16.37 -3.91 16.28
N LYS A 26 -15.61 -2.80 16.33
CA LYS A 26 -15.95 -1.61 17.13
C LYS A 26 -17.24 -0.91 16.67
N ALA A 27 -17.54 -0.97 15.38
CA ALA A 27 -18.80 -0.48 14.82
C ALA A 27 -19.99 -1.43 15.11
N GLY A 28 -19.76 -2.56 15.78
CA GLY A 28 -20.80 -3.52 16.12
C GLY A 28 -21.27 -4.38 14.96
N CYS A 29 -20.49 -4.47 13.86
CA CYS A 29 -20.82 -5.31 12.73
C CYS A 29 -20.83 -6.79 13.11
N ASN A 30 -21.76 -7.57 12.55
CA ASN A 30 -21.90 -9.00 12.82
C ASN A 30 -20.88 -9.82 11.99
N ILE A 31 -19.70 -10.05 12.53
CA ILE A 31 -18.65 -10.85 11.90
C ILE A 31 -18.92 -12.34 12.16
N VAL A 32 -19.43 -13.04 11.16
CA VAL A 32 -19.80 -14.46 11.27
C VAL A 32 -18.62 -15.41 11.06
N GLY A 33 -17.51 -14.93 10.57
CA GLY A 33 -16.28 -15.70 10.40
C GLY A 33 -15.13 -14.84 9.90
N VAL A 34 -13.91 -15.28 10.16
CA VAL A 34 -12.65 -14.66 9.75
C VAL A 34 -11.78 -15.69 9.06
N VAL A 35 -11.48 -15.46 7.79
CA VAL A 35 -10.60 -16.33 7.01
C VAL A 35 -9.21 -15.71 6.95
N THR A 36 -8.20 -16.48 7.32
CA THR A 36 -6.81 -16.01 7.28
C THR A 36 -5.86 -17.09 6.77
N ALA A 37 -4.58 -16.75 6.59
CA ALA A 37 -3.58 -17.70 6.16
C ALA A 37 -3.34 -18.79 7.22
N PRO A 38 -3.03 -20.04 6.82
CA PRO A 38 -2.59 -21.07 7.74
C PRO A 38 -1.33 -20.66 8.50
N ASP A 39 -1.20 -21.16 9.73
CA ASP A 39 0.02 -20.99 10.52
C ASP A 39 1.19 -21.68 9.80
N LYS A 40 2.33 -21.03 9.80
CA LYS A 40 3.54 -21.55 9.15
C LYS A 40 4.69 -21.57 10.14
N PRO A 41 5.50 -22.63 10.14
CA PRO A 41 6.76 -22.64 10.89
C PRO A 41 7.66 -21.48 10.38
N ALA A 42 8.18 -20.67 11.28
CA ALA A 42 9.07 -19.56 10.94
C ALA A 42 10.24 -19.42 11.94
N GLY A 43 11.35 -18.91 11.42
CA GLY A 43 12.55 -18.60 12.22
C GLY A 43 13.37 -19.81 12.67
N ARG A 44 14.47 -19.54 13.39
CA ARG A 44 15.31 -20.55 14.03
C ARG A 44 14.53 -21.16 15.20
N GLY A 45 14.15 -22.43 15.07
CA GLY A 45 13.37 -23.17 16.10
C GLY A 45 11.95 -23.52 15.67
N MET A 46 11.54 -23.29 14.40
CA MET A 46 10.28 -23.78 13.81
C MET A 46 9.02 -23.43 14.63
N LYS A 47 9.02 -22.31 15.35
CA LYS A 47 7.81 -21.87 16.06
C LYS A 47 6.73 -21.51 15.04
N LEU A 48 5.49 -21.94 15.30
CA LEU A 48 4.35 -21.57 14.48
C LEU A 48 4.15 -20.05 14.51
N ASN A 49 4.19 -19.44 13.34
CA ASN A 49 3.89 -18.02 13.17
C ASN A 49 2.44 -17.86 12.74
N GLU A 50 1.64 -17.31 13.63
CA GLU A 50 0.24 -16.99 13.38
C GLU A 50 0.13 -15.64 12.67
N SER A 51 -0.87 -15.51 11.78
CA SER A 51 -1.15 -14.24 11.13
C SER A 51 -1.63 -13.18 12.16
N ALA A 52 -1.41 -11.90 11.88
CA ALA A 52 -1.89 -10.81 12.73
C ALA A 52 -3.43 -10.86 12.89
N VAL A 53 -4.13 -11.15 11.78
CA VAL A 53 -5.60 -11.28 11.78
C VAL A 53 -6.06 -12.46 12.65
N LYS A 54 -5.35 -13.61 12.64
CA LYS A 54 -5.69 -14.73 13.53
C LYS A 54 -5.60 -14.34 15.00
N LYS A 55 -4.48 -13.72 15.38
CA LYS A 55 -4.26 -13.30 16.79
C LYS A 55 -5.39 -12.40 17.26
N TYR A 56 -5.71 -11.38 16.46
CA TYR A 56 -6.82 -10.48 16.75
C TYR A 56 -8.16 -11.21 16.84
N ALA A 57 -8.47 -12.07 15.88
CA ALA A 57 -9.74 -12.79 15.84
C ALA A 57 -9.94 -13.73 17.06
N VAL A 58 -8.89 -14.44 17.46
CA VAL A 58 -8.91 -15.32 18.65
C VAL A 58 -9.09 -14.50 19.93
N GLU A 59 -8.37 -13.38 20.07
CA GLU A 59 -8.50 -12.47 21.22
C GLU A 59 -9.92 -11.93 21.39
N HIS A 60 -10.63 -11.72 20.26
CA HIS A 60 -12.01 -11.19 20.25
C HIS A 60 -13.09 -12.28 20.13
N GLY A 61 -12.73 -13.56 20.27
CA GLY A 61 -13.69 -14.68 20.22
C GLY A 61 -14.36 -14.88 18.87
N LEU A 62 -13.77 -14.40 17.78
CA LEU A 62 -14.31 -14.56 16.44
C LEU A 62 -13.99 -15.96 15.88
N TYR A 63 -14.90 -16.49 15.07
CA TYR A 63 -14.71 -17.79 14.43
C TYR A 63 -13.66 -17.72 13.32
N VAL A 64 -12.57 -18.50 13.43
CA VAL A 64 -11.42 -18.46 12.54
C VAL A 64 -11.35 -19.67 11.62
N LEU A 65 -11.17 -19.42 10.31
CA LEU A 65 -10.93 -20.42 9.29
C LEU A 65 -9.55 -20.23 8.66
N GLN A 66 -8.77 -21.31 8.53
CA GLN A 66 -7.43 -21.28 7.97
C GLN A 66 -7.25 -22.33 6.85
N PRO A 67 -7.96 -22.20 5.72
CA PRO A 67 -7.87 -23.18 4.65
C PRO A 67 -6.49 -23.12 3.97
N GLU A 68 -5.85 -24.27 3.76
CA GLU A 68 -4.66 -24.37 2.91
C GLU A 68 -5.01 -24.05 1.44
N LYS A 69 -6.10 -24.64 0.96
CA LYS A 69 -6.62 -24.47 -0.40
C LYS A 69 -8.03 -23.89 -0.38
N LEU A 70 -8.20 -22.71 -0.99
CA LEU A 70 -9.50 -22.02 -1.04
C LEU A 70 -10.55 -22.77 -1.89
N LYS A 71 -10.15 -23.72 -2.74
CA LYS A 71 -11.05 -24.57 -3.53
C LYS A 71 -11.40 -25.89 -2.85
N ASN A 72 -10.95 -26.12 -1.60
CA ASN A 72 -11.28 -27.35 -0.89
C ASN A 72 -12.79 -27.44 -0.65
N PRO A 73 -13.47 -28.54 -1.06
CA PRO A 73 -14.92 -28.69 -0.88
C PRO A 73 -15.39 -28.52 0.54
N ALA A 74 -14.69 -29.09 1.53
CA ALA A 74 -15.04 -28.94 2.94
C ALA A 74 -15.01 -27.46 3.38
N PHE A 75 -14.03 -26.68 2.94
CA PHE A 75 -13.99 -25.25 3.21
C PHE A 75 -15.12 -24.49 2.53
N ILE A 76 -15.45 -24.83 1.28
CA ILE A 76 -16.59 -24.21 0.56
C ILE A 76 -17.91 -24.48 1.29
N ASP A 77 -18.12 -25.71 1.77
CA ASP A 77 -19.34 -26.08 2.52
C ASP A 77 -19.40 -25.36 3.89
N GLU A 78 -18.27 -25.21 4.55
CA GLU A 78 -18.15 -24.43 5.78
C GLU A 78 -18.47 -22.95 5.56
N LEU A 79 -17.96 -22.35 4.46
CA LEU A 79 -18.32 -20.98 4.07
C LEU A 79 -19.82 -20.81 3.82
N LYS A 80 -20.44 -21.74 3.07
CA LYS A 80 -21.88 -21.73 2.82
C LYS A 80 -22.70 -21.82 4.10
N ALA A 81 -22.25 -22.64 5.06
CA ALA A 81 -22.93 -22.79 6.35
C ALA A 81 -22.94 -21.51 7.17
N LEU A 82 -21.97 -20.63 6.99
CA LEU A 82 -21.92 -19.31 7.64
C LEU A 82 -23.02 -18.36 7.13
N LYS A 83 -23.60 -18.59 5.95
CA LYS A 83 -24.66 -17.77 5.35
C LYS A 83 -24.33 -16.28 5.40
N ALA A 84 -23.11 -15.92 4.99
CA ALA A 84 -22.70 -14.54 4.94
C ALA A 84 -23.47 -13.77 3.85
N ASP A 85 -23.94 -12.57 4.17
CA ASP A 85 -24.60 -11.67 3.22
C ASP A 85 -23.58 -10.91 2.39
N LEU A 86 -22.45 -10.58 3.01
CA LEU A 86 -21.36 -9.79 2.44
C LEU A 86 -20.01 -10.41 2.80
N GLN A 87 -19.09 -10.43 1.84
CA GLN A 87 -17.68 -10.72 2.12
C GLN A 87 -16.82 -9.47 2.01
N ILE A 88 -15.83 -9.36 2.88
CA ILE A 88 -14.86 -8.27 2.91
C ILE A 88 -13.46 -8.86 2.81
N VAL A 89 -12.67 -8.37 1.86
CA VAL A 89 -11.30 -8.81 1.61
C VAL A 89 -10.34 -7.64 1.82
N VAL A 90 -9.33 -7.85 2.66
CA VAL A 90 -8.30 -6.84 2.91
C VAL A 90 -6.94 -7.52 2.94
N ALA A 91 -6.07 -7.19 1.99
CA ALA A 91 -4.71 -7.73 1.91
C ALA A 91 -4.67 -9.27 2.07
N PHE A 92 -5.40 -9.96 1.21
CA PHE A 92 -5.50 -11.41 1.19
C PHE A 92 -5.01 -11.98 -0.14
N ARG A 93 -4.85 -13.29 -0.21
CA ARG A 93 -4.51 -14.00 -1.45
C ARG A 93 -5.68 -13.97 -2.44
N MET A 94 -5.40 -14.13 -3.72
CA MET A 94 -6.40 -14.18 -4.78
C MET A 94 -7.49 -15.23 -4.49
N LEU A 95 -8.73 -14.81 -4.58
CA LEU A 95 -9.90 -15.66 -4.34
C LEU A 95 -10.36 -16.34 -5.62
N PRO A 96 -10.67 -17.64 -5.58
CA PRO A 96 -11.37 -18.28 -6.68
C PRO A 96 -12.84 -17.79 -6.78
N GLU A 97 -13.41 -17.83 -7.96
CA GLU A 97 -14.76 -17.33 -8.23
C GLU A 97 -15.82 -17.98 -7.32
N VAL A 98 -15.74 -19.28 -7.10
CA VAL A 98 -16.64 -20.01 -6.19
C VAL A 98 -16.66 -19.46 -4.77
N VAL A 99 -15.62 -18.72 -4.35
CA VAL A 99 -15.55 -18.06 -3.03
C VAL A 99 -16.04 -16.62 -3.11
N TRP A 100 -15.49 -15.80 -4.01
CA TRP A 100 -15.82 -14.37 -4.02
C TRP A 100 -17.23 -14.08 -4.57
N ASN A 101 -17.79 -14.95 -5.38
CA ASN A 101 -19.15 -14.80 -5.95
C ASN A 101 -20.23 -15.51 -5.10
N MET A 102 -19.88 -15.96 -3.88
CA MET A 102 -20.82 -16.72 -3.05
C MET A 102 -21.86 -15.85 -2.34
N PRO A 103 -21.53 -14.71 -1.72
CA PRO A 103 -22.49 -13.95 -0.92
C PRO A 103 -23.45 -13.14 -1.80
N PRO A 104 -24.74 -13.02 -1.44
CA PRO A 104 -25.74 -12.34 -2.25
C PRO A 104 -25.47 -10.85 -2.47
N MET A 105 -24.81 -10.17 -1.53
CA MET A 105 -24.44 -8.76 -1.68
C MET A 105 -23.05 -8.56 -2.29
N GLY A 106 -22.37 -9.66 -2.65
CA GLY A 106 -21.06 -9.67 -3.28
C GLY A 106 -19.90 -9.64 -2.30
N THR A 107 -18.72 -9.49 -2.86
CA THR A 107 -17.47 -9.37 -2.13
C THR A 107 -16.85 -8.01 -2.41
N ILE A 108 -16.47 -7.29 -1.37
CA ILE A 108 -15.78 -6.00 -1.46
C ILE A 108 -14.31 -6.12 -1.06
N ASN A 109 -13.47 -5.30 -1.68
CA ASN A 109 -12.05 -5.20 -1.33
C ASN A 109 -11.71 -3.76 -0.93
N VAL A 110 -10.72 -3.64 -0.04
CA VAL A 110 -10.06 -2.37 0.32
C VAL A 110 -8.72 -2.34 -0.40
N HIS A 111 -8.59 -1.45 -1.38
CA HIS A 111 -7.40 -1.30 -2.19
C HIS A 111 -6.64 -0.02 -1.86
N GLY A 112 -5.32 -0.14 -1.78
CA GLY A 112 -4.44 0.94 -1.34
C GLY A 112 -4.05 1.91 -2.45
N SER A 113 -5.00 2.33 -3.27
CA SER A 113 -4.84 3.41 -4.25
C SER A 113 -6.18 4.07 -4.58
N LEU A 114 -6.13 5.15 -5.36
CA LEU A 114 -7.30 5.73 -6.01
C LEU A 114 -7.51 5.05 -7.37
N LEU A 115 -8.29 3.96 -7.39
CA LEU A 115 -8.61 3.25 -8.62
C LEU A 115 -9.27 4.18 -9.65
N PRO A 116 -9.00 4.01 -10.94
CA PRO A 116 -8.32 2.89 -11.60
C PRO A 116 -6.79 2.93 -11.59
N GLN A 117 -6.16 3.95 -10.97
CA GLN A 117 -4.71 4.05 -10.89
C GLN A 117 -4.13 3.02 -9.91
N TYR A 118 -2.95 2.49 -10.23
CA TYR A 118 -2.18 1.59 -9.36
C TYR A 118 -2.93 0.28 -9.01
N ARG A 119 -3.64 -0.31 -9.99
CA ARG A 119 -4.09 -1.70 -9.88
C ARG A 119 -2.91 -2.62 -9.70
N GLY A 120 -3.01 -3.62 -8.81
CA GLY A 120 -1.98 -4.64 -8.62
C GLY A 120 -1.48 -4.82 -7.20
N ALA A 121 -0.27 -5.39 -7.07
CA ALA A 121 0.22 -5.97 -5.82
C ALA A 121 0.87 -4.99 -4.84
N ALA A 122 1.37 -3.83 -5.29
CA ALA A 122 2.15 -2.91 -4.48
C ALA A 122 1.76 -1.43 -4.70
N PRO A 123 0.47 -1.05 -4.60
CA PRO A 123 -0.02 0.27 -4.96
C PRO A 123 0.65 1.39 -4.15
N ILE A 124 0.83 1.21 -2.85
CA ILE A 124 1.45 2.20 -1.96
C ILE A 124 2.89 2.48 -2.37
N ASN A 125 3.67 1.42 -2.57
CA ASN A 125 5.07 1.56 -2.96
C ASN A 125 5.20 2.31 -4.29
N TRP A 126 4.42 1.91 -5.30
CA TRP A 126 4.51 2.50 -6.62
C TRP A 126 4.02 3.95 -6.68
N ALA A 127 3.03 4.33 -5.87
CA ALA A 127 2.64 5.73 -5.76
C ALA A 127 3.80 6.59 -5.23
N VAL A 128 4.51 6.12 -4.20
CA VAL A 128 5.66 6.82 -3.63
C VAL A 128 6.87 6.80 -4.57
N ILE A 129 7.20 5.66 -5.21
CA ILE A 129 8.29 5.53 -6.19
C ILE A 129 8.08 6.48 -7.38
N ASN A 130 6.85 6.64 -7.84
CA ASN A 130 6.52 7.53 -8.95
C ASN A 130 6.41 9.01 -8.54
N GLY A 131 6.68 9.34 -7.27
CA GLY A 131 6.67 10.72 -6.79
C GLY A 131 5.29 11.35 -6.74
N GLU A 132 4.22 10.55 -6.60
CA GLU A 132 2.87 11.08 -6.43
C GLU A 132 2.80 11.97 -5.19
N LYS A 133 2.06 13.07 -5.30
CA LYS A 133 1.82 13.99 -4.17
C LYS A 133 0.57 13.62 -3.39
N GLU A 134 -0.24 12.75 -3.94
CA GLU A 134 -1.49 12.27 -3.37
C GLU A 134 -1.68 10.79 -3.69
N THR A 135 -2.27 10.06 -2.76
CA THR A 135 -2.78 8.70 -2.94
C THR A 135 -4.13 8.56 -2.23
N GLY A 136 -4.61 7.35 -2.07
CA GLY A 136 -5.84 7.13 -1.32
C GLY A 136 -6.21 5.67 -1.20
N VAL A 137 -7.41 5.46 -0.72
CA VAL A 137 -8.01 4.14 -0.54
C VAL A 137 -9.28 4.07 -1.37
N THR A 138 -9.51 2.93 -1.97
CA THR A 138 -10.74 2.60 -2.70
C THR A 138 -11.38 1.35 -2.10
N THR A 139 -12.67 1.41 -1.77
CA THR A 139 -13.50 0.22 -1.60
C THR A 139 -14.23 -0.05 -2.90
N PHE A 140 -14.23 -1.32 -3.35
CA PHE A 140 -14.83 -1.70 -4.62
C PHE A 140 -15.36 -3.13 -4.57
N LYS A 141 -16.35 -3.48 -5.41
CA LYS A 141 -16.85 -4.84 -5.57
C LYS A 141 -15.90 -5.68 -6.41
N LEU A 142 -15.60 -6.91 -6.00
CA LEU A 142 -14.80 -7.82 -6.80
C LEU A 142 -15.53 -8.22 -8.08
N LYS A 143 -14.76 -8.32 -9.17
CA LYS A 143 -15.12 -8.88 -10.45
C LYS A 143 -14.06 -9.90 -10.88
N HIS A 144 -14.29 -10.57 -12.01
CA HIS A 144 -13.38 -11.60 -12.52
C HIS A 144 -11.95 -11.07 -12.75
N GLU A 145 -11.83 -9.87 -13.28
CA GLU A 145 -10.53 -9.24 -13.53
C GLU A 145 -10.01 -8.52 -12.27
N ILE A 146 -8.68 -8.58 -12.07
CA ILE A 146 -8.02 -8.04 -10.87
C ILE A 146 -8.22 -6.53 -10.78
N ASP A 147 -8.75 -6.08 -9.65
CA ASP A 147 -8.94 -4.67 -9.27
C ASP A 147 -9.73 -3.83 -10.29
N THR A 148 -10.65 -4.43 -11.05
CA THR A 148 -11.46 -3.75 -12.08
C THR A 148 -12.92 -3.54 -11.70
N GLY A 149 -13.34 -4.02 -10.55
CA GLY A 149 -14.74 -3.95 -10.10
C GLY A 149 -15.21 -2.53 -9.80
N ASP A 150 -16.53 -2.38 -9.67
CA ASP A 150 -17.14 -1.06 -9.48
C ASP A 150 -16.76 -0.43 -8.16
N ILE A 151 -16.38 0.85 -8.22
CA ILE A 151 -16.00 1.65 -7.07
C ILE A 151 -17.23 1.93 -6.22
N LEU A 152 -17.11 1.73 -4.92
CA LEU A 152 -18.11 2.09 -3.91
C LEU A 152 -17.77 3.44 -3.28
N LEU A 153 -16.63 3.52 -2.60
CA LEU A 153 -16.14 4.76 -2.00
C LEU A 153 -14.63 4.94 -2.26
N GLN A 154 -14.20 6.19 -2.24
CA GLN A 154 -12.78 6.55 -2.31
C GLN A 154 -12.48 7.68 -1.33
N GLN A 155 -11.30 7.64 -0.75
CA GLN A 155 -10.78 8.74 0.06
C GLN A 155 -9.32 9.00 -0.30
N ALA A 156 -9.05 10.23 -0.74
CA ALA A 156 -7.72 10.72 -1.04
C ALA A 156 -7.05 11.31 0.20
N PHE A 157 -5.70 11.29 0.22
CA PHE A 157 -4.88 11.98 1.19
C PHE A 157 -3.49 12.28 0.62
N PRO A 158 -2.81 13.36 1.11
CA PRO A 158 -1.51 13.76 0.57
C PRO A 158 -0.39 12.82 1.01
N ILE A 159 0.63 12.70 0.13
CA ILE A 159 1.93 12.10 0.43
C ILE A 159 2.92 13.24 0.68
N GLY A 160 3.55 13.25 1.86
CA GLY A 160 4.62 14.19 2.19
C GLY A 160 5.87 13.99 1.33
N GLU A 161 6.66 15.06 1.16
CA GLU A 161 7.82 15.06 0.26
C GLU A 161 8.87 14.00 0.62
N ASP A 162 9.15 13.81 1.92
CA ASP A 162 10.12 12.83 2.44
C ASP A 162 9.45 11.59 3.06
N GLU A 163 8.11 11.49 2.93
CA GLU A 163 7.34 10.43 3.55
C GLU A 163 7.62 9.08 2.86
N THR A 164 7.91 8.07 3.66
CA THR A 164 8.19 6.71 3.19
C THR A 164 6.90 5.93 2.89
N ALA A 165 7.02 4.88 2.08
CA ALA A 165 5.89 3.98 1.84
C ALA A 165 5.34 3.34 3.13
N GLY A 166 6.20 3.13 4.14
CA GLY A 166 5.76 2.64 5.46
C GLY A 166 4.88 3.65 6.19
N GLU A 167 5.25 4.92 6.18
CA GLU A 167 4.45 6.00 6.81
C GLU A 167 3.12 6.22 6.05
N VAL A 168 3.15 6.17 4.71
CA VAL A 168 1.94 6.20 3.89
C VAL A 168 1.04 5.00 4.17
N HIS A 169 1.61 3.79 4.31
CA HIS A 169 0.90 2.57 4.68
C HIS A 169 0.17 2.73 6.03
N ASP A 170 0.84 3.31 7.04
CA ASP A 170 0.25 3.47 8.36
C ASP A 170 -0.93 4.46 8.36
N LYS A 171 -0.82 5.58 7.63
CA LYS A 171 -1.96 6.48 7.39
C LYS A 171 -3.10 5.78 6.65
N MET A 172 -2.75 5.05 5.59
CA MET A 172 -3.71 4.38 4.74
C MET A 172 -4.50 3.30 5.49
N LYS A 173 -3.85 2.60 6.40
CA LYS A 173 -4.45 1.60 7.27
C LYS A 173 -5.64 2.19 8.06
N GLU A 174 -5.45 3.34 8.69
CA GLU A 174 -6.48 4.00 9.48
C GLU A 174 -7.60 4.57 8.61
N ILE A 175 -7.23 5.27 7.52
CA ILE A 175 -8.20 5.84 6.57
C ILE A 175 -9.04 4.75 5.92
N GLY A 176 -8.39 3.64 5.51
CA GLY A 176 -9.06 2.50 4.89
C GLY A 176 -10.03 1.79 5.82
N ALA A 177 -9.68 1.66 7.10
CA ALA A 177 -10.55 1.09 8.12
C ALA A 177 -11.83 1.93 8.31
N GLN A 178 -11.70 3.25 8.41
CA GLN A 178 -12.84 4.15 8.52
C GLN A 178 -13.70 4.16 7.25
N LEU A 179 -13.07 4.17 6.07
CA LEU A 179 -13.77 4.12 4.79
C LEU A 179 -14.56 2.81 4.64
N LEU A 180 -14.01 1.70 5.11
CA LEU A 180 -14.66 0.40 5.08
C LEU A 180 -15.94 0.37 5.93
N VAL A 181 -15.92 0.93 7.13
CA VAL A 181 -17.12 1.03 7.98
C VAL A 181 -18.21 1.82 7.26
N LYS A 182 -17.89 3.00 6.71
CA LYS A 182 -18.84 3.81 5.92
C LYS A 182 -19.37 3.04 4.69
N THR A 183 -18.52 2.22 4.07
CA THR A 183 -18.93 1.38 2.93
C THR A 183 -19.95 0.34 3.36
N VAL A 184 -19.72 -0.35 4.49
CA VAL A 184 -20.64 -1.35 5.01
C VAL A 184 -21.97 -0.72 5.43
N GLU A 185 -21.94 0.44 6.08
CA GLU A 185 -23.14 1.20 6.44
C GLU A 185 -23.95 1.58 5.20
N GLY A 186 -23.30 2.16 4.20
CA GLY A 186 -23.96 2.57 2.96
C GLY A 186 -24.51 1.40 2.14
N ILE A 187 -23.84 0.22 2.15
CA ILE A 187 -24.37 -1.01 1.54
C ILE A 187 -25.64 -1.47 2.28
N ALA A 188 -25.60 -1.48 3.62
CA ALA A 188 -26.74 -1.90 4.42
C ALA A 188 -27.96 -1.01 4.23
N GLU A 189 -27.76 0.29 4.09
CA GLU A 189 -28.80 1.30 3.88
C GLU A 189 -29.28 1.37 2.42
N GLY A 190 -28.51 0.81 1.48
CA GLY A 190 -28.79 0.91 0.04
C GLY A 190 -28.54 2.32 -0.51
N THR A 191 -27.65 3.10 0.12
CA THR A 191 -27.34 4.49 -0.25
C THR A 191 -26.15 4.64 -1.16
N LEU A 192 -25.35 3.56 -1.37
CA LEU A 192 -24.16 3.59 -2.23
C LEU A 192 -24.50 3.30 -3.69
N GLU A 193 -24.00 4.17 -4.55
CA GLU A 193 -24.01 3.96 -6.00
C GLU A 193 -22.69 3.27 -6.43
N GLU A 194 -22.83 2.18 -7.18
CA GLU A 194 -21.71 1.49 -7.81
C GLU A 194 -21.25 2.27 -9.04
N ARG A 195 -19.99 2.69 -9.06
CA ARG A 195 -19.41 3.45 -10.17
C ARG A 195 -18.41 2.61 -10.95
N PRO A 196 -18.67 2.32 -12.24
CA PRO A 196 -17.70 1.63 -13.08
C PRO A 196 -16.35 2.34 -13.12
N GLN A 197 -15.27 1.58 -13.13
CA GLN A 197 -13.93 2.14 -13.35
C GLN A 197 -13.76 2.47 -14.84
N THR A 198 -14.05 3.71 -15.22
CA THR A 198 -13.84 4.16 -16.59
C THR A 198 -12.37 4.47 -16.84
N THR A 199 -11.83 3.98 -17.94
CA THR A 199 -10.49 4.33 -18.45
C THR A 199 -10.54 5.51 -19.39
N GLU A 200 -11.73 5.91 -19.84
CA GLU A 200 -11.99 7.04 -20.73
C GLU A 200 -12.90 8.06 -20.04
N ARG A 201 -12.60 9.32 -20.27
CA ARG A 201 -13.44 10.44 -19.85
C ARG A 201 -14.72 10.40 -20.67
N SER A 202 -15.87 10.08 -20.08
CA SER A 202 -17.15 10.45 -20.69
C SER A 202 -17.21 11.97 -20.79
N PRO A 203 -17.61 12.55 -21.94
CA PRO A 203 -17.83 13.99 -22.04
C PRO A 203 -18.86 14.38 -21.00
N GLN A 204 -18.52 15.36 -20.16
CA GLN A 204 -19.39 15.91 -19.14
C GLN A 204 -20.72 16.34 -19.79
N SER A 205 -21.83 15.81 -19.30
CA SER A 205 -23.13 16.44 -19.51
C SER A 205 -23.08 17.79 -18.80
N THR A 206 -23.16 18.86 -19.55
CA THR A 206 -23.39 20.21 -19.06
C THR A 206 -24.83 20.26 -18.57
N ASP A 207 -25.05 19.95 -17.31
CA ASP A 207 -26.31 20.20 -16.63
C ASP A 207 -26.06 21.25 -15.53
N ASP A 208 -26.39 22.49 -15.88
CA ASP A 208 -26.39 23.66 -15.02
C ASP A 208 -27.64 23.66 -14.12
N SER A 209 -27.63 22.84 -13.08
CA SER A 209 -28.62 22.90 -12.02
C SER A 209 -27.96 23.23 -10.69
N PRO A 210 -28.46 24.22 -9.92
CA PRO A 210 -27.82 24.66 -8.68
C PRO A 210 -27.94 23.60 -7.57
N ARG A 211 -26.81 23.09 -7.11
CA ARG A 211 -26.73 22.12 -6.02
C ARG A 211 -26.91 22.81 -4.67
N LEU A 212 -27.94 22.40 -3.95
CA LEU A 212 -28.15 22.74 -2.55
C LEU A 212 -26.99 22.20 -1.68
N ASN A 213 -26.46 23.13 -0.89
CA ASN A 213 -25.33 22.97 0.02
C ASN A 213 -25.76 22.12 1.25
N THR A 214 -25.46 20.83 1.28
CA THR A 214 -25.48 20.04 2.53
C THR A 214 -24.08 19.49 2.75
N GLY A 215 -23.44 19.98 3.83
CA GLY A 215 -22.04 19.73 4.14
C GLY A 215 -21.73 18.27 4.46
N ALA A 216 -21.10 17.61 3.50
CA ALA A 216 -20.27 16.43 3.71
C ALA A 216 -19.12 16.53 2.69
N LEU A 217 -17.90 16.66 3.18
CA LEU A 217 -16.67 16.67 2.37
C LEU A 217 -16.47 15.30 1.69
N LEU A 218 -17.12 15.09 0.56
CA LEU A 218 -16.73 14.10 -0.43
C LEU A 218 -15.94 14.87 -1.49
N SER A 219 -14.62 14.93 -1.34
CA SER A 219 -13.77 15.54 -2.34
C SER A 219 -13.75 14.64 -3.58
N THR A 220 -14.55 15.02 -4.58
CA THR A 220 -14.34 14.54 -5.95
C THR A 220 -13.04 15.17 -6.44
N VAL A 221 -11.96 14.41 -6.42
CA VAL A 221 -10.67 14.86 -6.96
C VAL A 221 -10.82 14.98 -8.48
N ASP A 222 -10.93 16.20 -8.97
CA ASP A 222 -10.81 16.50 -10.41
C ASP A 222 -9.34 16.35 -10.80
N ARG A 223 -8.97 15.16 -11.26
CA ARG A 223 -7.65 14.93 -11.84
C ARG A 223 -7.67 15.38 -13.28
N GLY A 224 -6.91 16.43 -13.57
CA GLY A 224 -6.60 16.82 -14.93
C GLY A 224 -6.12 15.64 -15.80
N PRO A 225 -6.00 15.77 -17.12
CA PRO A 225 -5.89 14.66 -18.07
C PRO A 225 -4.57 13.90 -17.92
N SER A 226 -4.51 12.90 -17.03
CA SER A 226 -3.51 11.84 -17.11
C SER A 226 -4.16 10.67 -17.86
N THR A 227 -3.85 10.54 -19.12
CA THR A 227 -4.44 9.56 -20.02
C THR A 227 -3.85 8.15 -19.86
N LEU A 228 -2.78 7.96 -19.09
CA LEU A 228 -2.12 6.67 -18.93
C LEU A 228 -2.41 6.07 -17.55
N LEU A 229 -2.95 4.84 -17.55
CA LEU A 229 -3.11 4.05 -16.34
C LEU A 229 -1.74 3.62 -15.81
N LYS A 230 -1.48 3.95 -14.56
CA LYS A 230 -0.29 3.49 -13.83
C LYS A 230 -0.64 2.17 -13.13
N HIS A 231 0.22 1.17 -13.32
CA HIS A 231 0.09 -0.14 -12.70
C HIS A 231 1.01 -0.27 -11.49
N ALA A 232 0.65 -1.17 -10.58
CA ALA A 232 1.42 -1.46 -9.36
C ALA A 232 1.85 -2.95 -9.32
N PRO A 233 2.75 -3.39 -10.19
CA PRO A 233 3.21 -4.77 -10.22
C PRO A 233 3.92 -5.14 -8.91
N LYS A 234 4.07 -6.43 -8.68
CA LYS A 234 4.87 -6.95 -7.56
C LYS A 234 6.31 -6.41 -7.66
N ILE A 235 6.87 -6.01 -6.53
CA ILE A 235 8.25 -5.55 -6.42
C ILE A 235 9.15 -6.77 -6.30
N PHE A 236 10.15 -6.83 -7.17
CA PHE A 236 11.20 -7.85 -7.19
C PHE A 236 12.54 -7.25 -6.74
N THR A 237 13.52 -8.09 -6.48
CA THR A 237 14.85 -7.67 -6.02
C THR A 237 15.52 -6.70 -6.99
N GLU A 238 15.34 -6.91 -8.29
CA GLU A 238 15.89 -6.06 -9.35
C GLU A 238 15.36 -4.64 -9.28
N THR A 239 14.08 -4.47 -8.95
CA THR A 239 13.45 -3.16 -8.74
C THR A 239 14.06 -2.39 -7.56
N CYS A 240 14.63 -3.12 -6.59
CA CYS A 240 15.19 -2.52 -5.37
C CYS A 240 16.63 -2.03 -5.55
N LYS A 241 17.31 -2.38 -6.64
CA LYS A 241 18.66 -1.92 -6.92
C LYS A 241 18.64 -0.45 -7.36
N ILE A 242 19.43 0.38 -6.67
CA ILE A 242 19.50 1.80 -6.97
C ILE A 242 20.31 2.02 -8.26
N ASP A 243 19.72 2.74 -9.21
CA ASP A 243 20.38 3.24 -10.42
C ASP A 243 20.70 4.73 -10.25
N PHE A 244 21.94 5.03 -9.92
CA PHE A 244 22.41 6.41 -9.74
C PHE A 244 22.57 7.21 -11.06
N SER A 245 22.37 6.60 -12.22
CA SER A 245 22.30 7.35 -13.47
C SER A 245 21.01 8.17 -13.60
N LYS A 246 20.05 7.91 -12.73
CA LYS A 246 18.78 8.65 -12.58
C LYS A 246 18.99 10.00 -11.87
N THR A 247 17.93 10.81 -11.87
CA THR A 247 17.90 12.08 -11.13
C THR A 247 17.87 11.84 -9.61
N VAL A 248 18.27 12.86 -8.86
CA VAL A 248 18.21 12.86 -7.39
C VAL A 248 16.78 12.56 -6.91
N GLU A 249 15.78 13.13 -7.58
CA GLU A 249 14.36 12.92 -7.27
C GLU A 249 13.96 11.45 -7.45
N GLU A 250 14.30 10.85 -8.59
CA GLU A 250 13.96 9.45 -8.89
C GLU A 250 14.61 8.49 -7.90
N VAL A 251 15.90 8.71 -7.56
CA VAL A 251 16.62 7.90 -6.58
C VAL A 251 16.02 8.07 -5.18
N HIS A 252 15.72 9.31 -4.78
CA HIS A 252 15.09 9.59 -3.49
C HIS A 252 13.70 8.94 -3.40
N HIS A 253 12.89 9.05 -4.45
CA HIS A 253 11.57 8.42 -4.51
C HIS A 253 11.66 6.89 -4.45
N LEU A 254 12.63 6.26 -5.12
CA LEU A 254 12.87 4.83 -5.01
C LEU A 254 13.20 4.42 -3.57
N ILE A 255 14.13 5.14 -2.91
CA ILE A 255 14.53 4.88 -1.53
C ILE A 255 13.33 4.94 -0.59
N ARG A 256 12.60 6.06 -0.59
CA ARG A 256 11.45 6.23 0.30
C ARG A 256 10.28 5.31 -0.06
N GLY A 257 10.08 5.01 -1.35
CA GLY A 257 9.02 4.11 -1.82
C GLY A 257 9.26 2.63 -1.49
N LEU A 258 10.49 2.25 -1.20
CA LEU A 258 10.86 0.90 -0.77
C LEU A 258 11.14 0.80 0.74
N SER A 259 11.03 1.88 1.49
CA SER A 259 11.28 1.92 2.93
C SER A 259 9.97 1.72 3.72
N PRO A 260 9.97 0.91 4.78
CA PRO A 260 11.09 0.14 5.35
C PRO A 260 11.35 -1.21 4.67
N PHE A 261 10.46 -1.68 3.80
CA PHE A 261 10.55 -2.97 3.16
C PHE A 261 10.08 -2.90 1.69
N PRO A 262 10.83 -3.57 0.77
CA PRO A 262 12.01 -4.43 0.95
C PRO A 262 13.33 -3.70 1.20
N GLY A 263 13.39 -2.38 1.00
CA GLY A 263 14.57 -1.54 1.11
C GLY A 263 15.33 -1.42 -0.20
N ALA A 264 15.54 -0.16 -0.67
CA ALA A 264 16.40 0.11 -1.81
C ALA A 264 17.85 -0.19 -1.44
N PHE A 265 18.65 -0.73 -2.36
CA PHE A 265 20.02 -1.12 -2.06
C PHE A 265 21.00 -0.76 -3.19
N THR A 266 22.25 -0.62 -2.77
CA THR A 266 23.43 -0.52 -3.62
C THR A 266 24.54 -1.36 -3.04
N GLU A 267 25.75 -1.27 -3.60
CA GLU A 267 26.96 -1.89 -3.09
C GLU A 267 27.90 -0.82 -2.51
N LEU A 268 28.49 -1.13 -1.38
CA LEU A 268 29.56 -0.33 -0.77
C LEU A 268 30.69 -1.24 -0.31
N ASN A 269 31.88 -1.11 -0.91
CA ASN A 269 33.05 -1.92 -0.64
C ASN A 269 32.77 -3.44 -0.70
N GLY A 270 32.07 -3.91 -1.76
CA GLY A 270 31.74 -5.31 -1.98
C GLY A 270 30.63 -5.87 -1.06
N LYS A 271 29.93 -5.03 -0.30
CA LYS A 271 28.83 -5.42 0.59
C LYS A 271 27.54 -4.71 0.21
N MET A 272 26.40 -5.41 0.38
CA MET A 272 25.11 -4.80 0.16
C MET A 272 24.85 -3.72 1.20
N LEU A 273 24.53 -2.51 0.72
CA LEU A 273 24.10 -1.38 1.52
C LEU A 273 22.64 -1.06 1.21
N LYS A 274 21.73 -1.28 2.17
CA LYS A 274 20.36 -0.81 2.08
C LYS A 274 20.26 0.61 2.59
N ILE A 275 19.50 1.46 1.88
CA ILE A 275 19.23 2.84 2.25
C ILE A 275 17.75 2.98 2.54
N TYR A 276 17.40 3.52 3.71
CA TYR A 276 16.02 3.65 4.17
C TYR A 276 15.52 5.08 4.21
N ARG A 277 16.42 6.05 4.44
CA ARG A 277 16.11 7.48 4.39
C ARG A 277 17.23 8.24 3.69
N SER A 278 16.84 9.21 2.90
CA SER A 278 17.78 10.04 2.14
C SER A 278 17.29 11.48 2.10
N LYS A 279 18.20 12.39 1.73
CA LYS A 279 17.93 13.80 1.47
C LYS A 279 18.46 14.16 0.09
N LYS A 280 17.73 14.99 -0.64
CA LYS A 280 18.08 15.49 -1.96
C LYS A 280 19.02 16.68 -1.87
N GLU A 281 20.03 16.71 -2.74
CA GLU A 281 20.88 17.87 -3.03
C GLU A 281 20.97 18.04 -4.54
N VAL A 282 20.10 18.88 -5.11
CA VAL A 282 20.10 19.19 -6.55
C VAL A 282 21.17 20.23 -6.83
N VAL A 283 21.97 20.03 -7.87
CA VAL A 283 22.97 21.00 -8.31
C VAL A 283 22.46 21.74 -9.54
N ASP A 284 22.10 23.01 -9.35
CA ASP A 284 21.65 23.88 -10.43
C ASP A 284 22.78 24.17 -11.42
N ALA A 285 22.66 23.73 -12.65
CA ALA A 285 23.61 24.02 -13.74
C ALA A 285 23.65 25.53 -14.12
N SER A 286 22.67 26.33 -13.65
CA SER A 286 22.51 27.74 -14.04
C SER A 286 23.38 28.72 -13.25
N HIS A 287 23.96 28.34 -12.11
CA HIS A 287 24.74 29.23 -11.24
C HIS A 287 26.25 28.96 -11.20
N SER A 288 26.74 27.90 -11.81
CA SER A 288 28.15 27.62 -11.94
C SER A 288 28.50 27.52 -13.42
N GLY A 289 29.17 28.53 -13.95
CA GLY A 289 29.85 28.45 -15.26
C GLY A 289 30.93 27.36 -15.32
N GLN A 290 30.89 26.40 -14.42
CA GLN A 290 31.66 25.17 -14.39
C GLN A 290 30.80 24.04 -14.94
N THR A 291 31.20 23.57 -16.12
CA THR A 291 30.75 22.29 -16.68
C THR A 291 30.65 21.23 -15.61
N MET A 292 29.65 20.34 -15.69
CA MET A 292 29.37 19.17 -14.82
C MET A 292 30.58 18.22 -14.59
N LEU A 293 31.78 18.64 -14.93
CA LEU A 293 33.05 17.90 -14.83
C LEU A 293 33.57 17.68 -13.41
N GLY A 294 32.91 18.29 -12.37
CA GLY A 294 33.35 18.19 -10.97
C GLY A 294 32.71 17.08 -10.13
N HIS A 295 31.68 16.37 -10.64
CA HIS A 295 30.88 15.46 -9.82
C HIS A 295 31.32 13.98 -9.89
N GLY A 296 32.28 13.62 -10.71
CA GLY A 296 32.65 12.22 -10.91
C GLY A 296 31.55 11.40 -11.60
N PRO A 297 31.79 10.13 -11.90
CA PRO A 297 30.78 9.23 -12.43
C PRO A 297 29.59 9.09 -11.46
N THR A 298 28.39 8.87 -12.00
CA THR A 298 27.20 8.57 -11.17
C THR A 298 27.45 7.33 -10.31
N GLY A 299 26.96 7.35 -9.06
CA GLY A 299 27.24 6.30 -8.08
C GLY A 299 28.55 6.47 -7.31
N THR A 300 29.35 7.54 -7.61
CA THR A 300 30.54 7.85 -6.82
C THR A 300 30.13 8.20 -5.38
N VAL A 301 30.85 7.60 -4.42
CA VAL A 301 30.66 7.84 -2.99
C VAL A 301 31.45 9.06 -2.55
N HIS A 302 30.80 9.96 -1.82
CA HIS A 302 31.41 11.11 -1.19
C HIS A 302 31.13 11.08 0.32
N THR A 303 32.17 11.29 1.12
CA THR A 303 32.05 11.32 2.59
C THR A 303 33.23 12.10 3.20
N ASP A 304 32.98 12.69 4.37
CA ASP A 304 34.02 13.25 5.23
C ASP A 304 34.52 12.24 6.28
N GLY A 305 33.95 11.01 6.25
CA GLY A 305 34.24 9.96 7.22
C GLY A 305 33.66 10.18 8.62
N LYS A 306 32.84 11.22 8.83
CA LYS A 306 32.29 11.60 10.15
C LYS A 306 30.83 11.93 10.16
N SER A 307 30.36 12.81 9.26
CA SER A 307 29.03 13.41 9.35
C SER A 307 28.14 13.11 8.17
N PHE A 308 28.67 12.84 6.98
CA PHE A 308 27.86 12.56 5.79
C PHE A 308 28.41 11.43 4.92
N LEU A 309 27.48 10.76 4.25
CA LEU A 309 27.70 9.82 3.16
C LEU A 309 26.71 10.18 2.06
N LYS A 310 27.17 10.44 0.83
CA LYS A 310 26.30 10.73 -0.30
C LYS A 310 26.80 10.08 -1.57
N PHE A 311 25.87 9.84 -2.49
CA PHE A 311 26.14 9.27 -3.80
C PHE A 311 25.83 10.32 -4.89
N SER A 312 26.67 10.40 -5.91
CA SER A 312 26.41 11.25 -7.08
C SER A 312 25.31 10.64 -7.96
N CYS A 313 24.37 11.49 -8.37
CA CYS A 313 23.31 11.19 -9.34
C CYS A 313 23.50 12.05 -10.61
N SER A 314 22.60 11.93 -11.59
CA SER A 314 22.73 12.67 -12.85
C SER A 314 22.67 14.19 -12.72
N ASN A 315 21.96 14.72 -11.70
CA ASN A 315 21.75 16.15 -11.48
C ASN A 315 22.06 16.62 -10.04
N GLY A 316 22.87 15.87 -9.29
CA GLY A 316 23.25 16.24 -7.92
C GLY A 316 23.62 15.05 -7.05
N TYR A 317 23.26 15.11 -5.77
CA TYR A 317 23.61 14.07 -4.80
C TYR A 317 22.41 13.63 -3.97
N VAL A 318 22.39 12.33 -3.65
CA VAL A 318 21.52 11.76 -2.63
C VAL A 318 22.33 11.53 -1.35
N HIS A 319 22.00 12.24 -0.29
CA HIS A 319 22.56 12.04 1.04
C HIS A 319 21.87 10.88 1.72
N VAL A 320 22.64 9.99 2.30
CA VAL A 320 22.14 8.87 3.11
C VAL A 320 21.90 9.36 4.53
N LEU A 321 20.71 9.18 5.06
CA LEU A 321 20.36 9.53 6.45
C LEU A 321 20.28 8.29 7.33
N GLU A 322 19.70 7.20 6.79
CA GLU A 322 19.52 5.96 7.53
C GLU A 322 19.80 4.77 6.59
N LEU A 323 20.57 3.82 7.07
CA LEU A 323 21.11 2.73 6.28
C LEU A 323 21.25 1.42 7.07
N GLN A 324 21.50 0.35 6.32
CA GLN A 324 21.90 -0.94 6.86
C GLN A 324 22.93 -1.59 5.94
N LEU A 325 24.17 -1.71 6.43
CA LEU A 325 25.18 -2.50 5.75
C LEU A 325 24.97 -3.99 6.04
N GLU A 326 25.25 -4.83 5.07
CA GLU A 326 25.17 -6.29 5.21
C GLU A 326 25.86 -6.79 6.48
N GLY A 327 25.13 -7.63 7.25
CA GLY A 327 25.62 -8.16 8.53
C GLY A 327 25.52 -7.17 9.72
N LYS A 328 25.02 -5.95 9.51
CA LYS A 328 24.81 -4.94 10.57
C LYS A 328 23.33 -4.68 10.80
N LYS A 329 23.00 -4.05 11.94
CA LYS A 329 21.66 -3.49 12.19
C LYS A 329 21.43 -2.21 11.39
N ARG A 330 20.19 -1.83 11.23
CA ARG A 330 19.78 -0.51 10.71
C ARG A 330 20.24 0.59 11.69
N MET A 331 20.82 1.69 11.15
CA MET A 331 21.38 2.79 11.95
C MET A 331 21.40 4.09 11.13
N ASN A 332 21.58 5.22 11.79
CA ASN A 332 21.82 6.50 11.12
C ASN A 332 23.22 6.58 10.52
N VAL A 333 23.43 7.53 9.60
CA VAL A 333 24.70 7.67 8.88
C VAL A 333 25.88 8.00 9.81
N GLU A 334 25.67 8.81 10.84
CA GLU A 334 26.73 9.20 11.77
C GLU A 334 27.17 8.01 12.64
N GLU A 335 26.25 7.16 13.08
CA GLU A 335 26.56 5.93 13.81
C GLU A 335 27.37 4.98 12.92
N PHE A 336 26.99 4.87 11.65
CA PHE A 336 27.70 4.06 10.67
C PHE A 336 29.13 4.56 10.46
N LEU A 337 29.32 5.85 10.23
CA LEU A 337 30.64 6.43 9.92
C LEU A 337 31.63 6.34 11.09
N ARG A 338 31.17 6.38 12.33
CA ARG A 338 32.04 6.16 13.50
C ARG A 338 32.74 4.81 13.50
N GLY A 339 32.15 3.80 12.91
CA GLY A 339 32.68 2.44 12.83
C GLY A 339 33.19 2.02 11.46
N TRP A 340 33.09 2.90 10.48
CA TRP A 340 33.45 2.61 9.09
C TRP A 340 34.84 3.14 8.78
N ARG A 341 35.74 2.24 8.40
CA ARG A 341 37.07 2.56 7.85
C ARG A 341 36.98 2.29 6.36
N GLY A 342 36.87 3.38 5.57
CA GLY A 342 36.64 3.38 4.12
C GLY A 342 37.62 2.53 3.34
#